data_5ceaf1bca5200e2ffbf6dab4812b043d
#
_entry.id   5ceaf1bca5200e2ffbf6dab4812b043d
#
_cell.length_a   1.000
_cell.length_b   1.000
_cell.length_c   1.000
_cell.angle_alpha   90.00
_cell.angle_beta   90.00
_cell.angle_gamma   90.00
#
_symmetry.space_group_name_H-M   'P 1'
#
loop_
_entity.id
_entity.type
_entity.pdbx_description
1 polymer ?
#
loop_
_entity_poly.entity_id
_entity_poly.type
_entity_poly.pdbx_seq_one_letter_code
_entity_poly.pdbx_strand_id
1 'polypeptide(L)'
;MKSRIALSVVFVLIAATAFAADAPVAQSDAQKSFTTMKSLAGEWEGPVTVPEMPEMSGGTPTHISLRVTSRGNVLVHEMQEAGTPLDATKYDHPVTMLYVDGDQLTLIHYCDAGNRPRMTGKMSPDGKKVEFEFKDISGGMEEHMHHSVFTIIDANHHTEDWTFMMKDKPIHAHFDLHRTN
;
A
#
# COMPACT_ATOMS: atom_id res chain seq x y z
N MET A 1 67.94 -52.22 -29.92
CA MET A 1 67.04 -51.13 -30.24
C MET A 1 66.10 -50.96 -29.06
N LYS A 2 66.28 -49.89 -28.20
CA LYS A 2 65.41 -49.60 -27.06
C LYS A 2 64.53 -48.36 -27.40
N SER A 3 63.24 -48.64 -27.64
CA SER A 3 62.26 -47.57 -27.90
C SER A 3 61.91 -46.89 -26.61
N ARG A 4 62.07 -45.55 -26.54
CA ARG A 4 61.61 -44.68 -25.42
C ARG A 4 60.29 -44.09 -25.82
N ILE A 5 59.24 -44.48 -25.10
CA ILE A 5 57.91 -43.87 -25.22
C ILE A 5 57.89 -42.62 -24.30
N ALA A 6 57.73 -41.44 -24.88
CA ALA A 6 57.55 -40.21 -24.17
C ALA A 6 56.06 -40.04 -23.89
N LEU A 7 55.71 -39.98 -22.59
CA LEU A 7 54.35 -39.73 -22.09
C LEU A 7 54.15 -38.19 -21.91
N SER A 8 53.41 -37.59 -22.83
CA SER A 8 53.03 -36.15 -22.72
C SER A 8 51.83 -36.03 -21.83
N VAL A 9 52.01 -35.40 -20.64
CA VAL A 9 50.94 -35.03 -19.71
C VAL A 9 50.39 -33.66 -20.14
N VAL A 10 49.13 -33.63 -20.60
CA VAL A 10 48.41 -32.39 -20.91
C VAL A 10 47.72 -31.93 -19.64
N PHE A 11 48.18 -30.82 -19.08
CA PHE A 11 47.49 -30.11 -18.00
C PHE A 11 46.32 -29.27 -18.57
N VAL A 12 45.10 -29.68 -18.30
CA VAL A 12 43.91 -28.85 -18.56
C VAL A 12 43.71 -27.93 -17.38
N LEU A 13 44.00 -26.64 -17.56
CA LEU A 13 43.61 -25.60 -16.60
C LEU A 13 42.12 -25.33 -16.72
N ILE A 14 41.34 -25.75 -15.74
CA ILE A 14 39.93 -25.34 -15.57
C ILE A 14 39.93 -24.00 -14.88
N ALA A 15 39.67 -22.93 -15.64
CA ALA A 15 39.41 -21.60 -15.06
C ALA A 15 38.01 -21.60 -14.42
N ALA A 16 37.94 -21.64 -13.11
CA ALA A 16 36.69 -21.44 -12.38
C ALA A 16 36.33 -19.96 -12.45
N THR A 17 35.35 -19.62 -13.28
CA THR A 17 34.72 -18.30 -13.27
C THR A 17 33.83 -18.21 -12.01
N ALA A 18 34.31 -17.54 -10.96
CA ALA A 18 33.49 -17.18 -9.81
C ALA A 18 32.48 -16.13 -10.28
N PHE A 19 31.20 -16.49 -10.39
CA PHE A 19 30.12 -15.53 -10.46
C PHE A 19 30.03 -14.85 -9.08
N ALA A 20 30.46 -13.60 -9.01
CA ALA A 20 30.16 -12.78 -7.86
C ALA A 20 28.64 -12.61 -7.84
N ALA A 21 27.97 -13.20 -6.85
CA ALA A 21 26.58 -12.88 -6.58
C ALA A 21 26.52 -11.41 -6.15
N ASP A 22 25.78 -10.59 -6.89
CA ASP A 22 25.53 -9.20 -6.52
C ASP A 22 24.97 -9.16 -5.09
N ALA A 23 25.58 -8.35 -4.24
CA ALA A 23 25.05 -8.11 -2.89
C ALA A 23 23.61 -7.60 -3.00
N PRO A 24 22.67 -8.06 -2.16
CA PRO A 24 21.30 -7.60 -2.21
C PRO A 24 21.26 -6.08 -2.04
N VAL A 25 20.67 -5.39 -3.02
CA VAL A 25 20.48 -3.93 -2.97
C VAL A 25 19.61 -3.62 -1.76
N ALA A 26 20.09 -2.73 -0.88
CA ALA A 26 19.34 -2.32 0.30
C ALA A 26 18.01 -1.68 -0.14
N GLN A 27 16.89 -2.11 0.46
CA GLN A 27 15.59 -1.53 0.19
C GLN A 27 15.55 -0.05 0.62
N SER A 28 14.99 0.81 -0.22
CA SER A 28 14.70 2.20 0.13
C SER A 28 13.65 2.29 1.25
N ASP A 29 13.54 3.44 1.90
CA ASP A 29 12.52 3.63 2.95
C ASP A 29 11.10 3.56 2.37
N ALA A 30 10.89 4.01 1.13
CA ALA A 30 9.63 3.82 0.41
C ALA A 30 9.30 2.34 0.20
N GLN A 31 10.27 1.52 -0.17
CA GLN A 31 10.08 0.08 -0.35
C GLN A 31 9.78 -0.63 0.98
N LYS A 32 10.43 -0.24 2.08
CA LYS A 32 10.13 -0.76 3.42
C LYS A 32 8.70 -0.37 3.84
N SER A 33 8.34 0.90 3.67
CA SER A 33 6.99 1.40 3.97
C SER A 33 5.93 0.67 3.15
N PHE A 34 6.18 0.45 1.86
CA PHE A 34 5.28 -0.30 1.00
C PHE A 34 5.17 -1.78 1.41
N THR A 35 6.27 -2.39 1.86
CA THR A 35 6.25 -3.76 2.40
C THR A 35 5.38 -3.85 3.66
N THR A 36 5.47 -2.84 4.53
CA THR A 36 4.60 -2.70 5.70
C THR A 36 3.13 -2.58 5.28
N MET A 37 2.79 -1.70 4.32
CA MET A 37 1.42 -1.58 3.81
C MET A 37 0.91 -2.90 3.21
N LYS A 38 1.75 -3.65 2.50
CA LYS A 38 1.36 -4.96 1.94
C LYS A 38 1.06 -6.02 3.00
N SER A 39 1.55 -5.88 4.23
CA SER A 39 1.20 -6.80 5.33
C SER A 39 -0.27 -6.69 5.76
N LEU A 40 -0.92 -5.59 5.41
CA LEU A 40 -2.35 -5.39 5.63
C LEU A 40 -3.23 -6.11 4.58
N ALA A 41 -2.65 -6.75 3.55
CA ALA A 41 -3.44 -7.47 2.55
C ALA A 41 -4.39 -8.48 3.21
N GLY A 42 -5.67 -8.42 2.82
CA GLY A 42 -6.77 -9.23 3.39
C GLY A 42 -8.06 -8.44 3.46
N GLU A 43 -9.04 -9.02 4.15
CA GLU A 43 -10.37 -8.44 4.34
C GLU A 43 -10.51 -7.95 5.78
N TRP A 44 -11.14 -6.80 5.93
CA TRP A 44 -11.25 -6.08 7.20
C TRP A 44 -12.64 -5.51 7.37
N GLU A 45 -13.16 -5.50 8.58
CA GLU A 45 -14.41 -4.83 8.92
C GLU A 45 -14.28 -4.10 10.26
N GLY A 46 -15.02 -3.00 10.36
CA GLY A 46 -15.10 -2.26 11.61
C GLY A 46 -15.96 -1.02 11.53
N PRO A 47 -16.23 -0.41 12.69
CA PRO A 47 -16.99 0.82 12.76
C PRO A 47 -16.22 2.01 12.19
N VAL A 48 -16.98 2.98 11.67
CA VAL A 48 -16.47 4.31 11.33
C VAL A 48 -17.01 5.34 12.33
N THR A 49 -16.16 6.29 12.69
CA THR A 49 -16.51 7.47 13.48
C THR A 49 -16.17 8.72 12.69
N VAL A 50 -17.15 9.61 12.51
CA VAL A 50 -17.01 10.90 11.82
C VAL A 50 -17.50 11.99 12.75
N PRO A 51 -16.62 12.63 13.55
CA PRO A 51 -17.02 13.59 14.59
C PRO A 51 -17.80 14.79 14.05
N GLU A 52 -17.48 15.27 12.85
CA GLU A 52 -18.13 16.40 12.20
C GLU A 52 -19.51 16.05 11.60
N MET A 53 -19.78 14.74 11.41
CA MET A 53 -21.01 14.20 10.82
C MET A 53 -21.46 12.97 11.63
N PRO A 54 -22.00 13.17 12.88
CA PRO A 54 -22.32 12.05 13.77
C PRO A 54 -23.33 11.06 13.19
N GLU A 55 -24.18 11.49 12.26
CA GLU A 55 -25.12 10.62 11.53
C GLU A 55 -24.43 9.59 10.65
N MET A 56 -23.17 9.80 10.28
CA MET A 56 -22.35 8.85 9.57
C MET A 56 -21.58 7.88 10.49
N SER A 57 -21.67 8.09 11.80
CA SER A 57 -20.96 7.28 12.80
C SER A 57 -21.86 6.16 13.34
N GLY A 58 -21.27 4.98 13.60
CA GLY A 58 -21.94 3.89 14.32
C GLY A 58 -23.07 3.18 13.55
N GLY A 59 -23.13 3.36 12.24
CA GLY A 59 -24.03 2.64 11.33
C GLY A 59 -23.55 1.22 11.03
N THR A 60 -23.85 0.75 9.80
CA THR A 60 -23.28 -0.50 9.29
C THR A 60 -21.76 -0.41 9.27
N PRO A 61 -21.04 -1.47 9.66
CA PRO A 61 -19.58 -1.47 9.58
C PRO A 61 -19.07 -1.19 8.17
N THR A 62 -17.90 -0.58 8.08
CA THR A 62 -17.19 -0.47 6.81
C THR A 62 -16.44 -1.78 6.56
N HIS A 63 -16.54 -2.27 5.34
CA HIS A 63 -15.74 -3.38 4.81
C HIS A 63 -14.60 -2.81 3.95
N ILE A 64 -13.38 -3.25 4.22
CA ILE A 64 -12.19 -2.85 3.47
C ILE A 64 -11.48 -4.09 2.94
N SER A 65 -11.21 -4.09 1.64
CA SER A 65 -10.39 -5.10 0.97
C SER A 65 -9.04 -4.50 0.59
N LEU A 66 -7.96 -5.13 1.04
CA LEU A 66 -6.59 -4.77 0.69
C LEU A 66 -5.96 -5.91 -0.13
N ARG A 67 -5.68 -5.67 -1.40
CA ARG A 67 -5.24 -6.70 -2.34
C ARG A 67 -3.96 -6.33 -3.09
N VAL A 68 -2.91 -7.15 -2.92
CA VAL A 68 -1.67 -7.01 -3.69
C VAL A 68 -1.90 -7.48 -5.13
N THR A 69 -1.49 -6.67 -6.09
CA THR A 69 -1.62 -6.97 -7.54
C THR A 69 -0.37 -6.55 -8.31
N SER A 70 -0.41 -6.67 -9.65
CA SER A 70 0.68 -6.26 -10.56
C SER A 70 2.03 -6.85 -10.14
N ARG A 71 2.05 -8.15 -9.80
CA ARG A 71 3.24 -8.89 -9.33
C ARG A 71 3.90 -8.25 -8.11
N GLY A 72 3.11 -7.68 -7.20
CA GLY A 72 3.60 -7.07 -5.97
C GLY A 72 3.89 -5.57 -6.06
N ASN A 73 3.63 -4.92 -7.20
CA ASN A 73 3.94 -3.51 -7.41
C ASN A 73 2.82 -2.55 -6.97
N VAL A 74 1.60 -3.06 -6.75
CA VAL A 74 0.45 -2.25 -6.33
C VAL A 74 -0.28 -2.95 -5.21
N LEU A 75 -0.69 -2.20 -4.19
CA LEU A 75 -1.69 -2.58 -3.20
C LEU A 75 -2.96 -1.78 -3.53
N VAL A 76 -4.04 -2.49 -3.81
CA VAL A 76 -5.37 -1.91 -4.02
C VAL A 76 -6.09 -1.94 -2.69
N HIS A 77 -6.62 -0.81 -2.28
CA HIS A 77 -7.49 -0.64 -1.13
C HIS A 77 -8.86 -0.25 -1.67
N GLU A 78 -9.87 -1.04 -1.35
CA GLU A 78 -11.27 -0.84 -1.74
C GLU A 78 -12.11 -0.74 -0.48
N MET A 79 -13.02 0.24 -0.44
CA MET A 79 -13.84 0.54 0.74
C MET A 79 -15.31 0.51 0.37
N GLN A 80 -16.14 -0.06 1.23
CA GLN A 80 -17.61 -0.03 1.08
C GLN A 80 -18.31 -0.25 2.41
N GLU A 81 -19.58 0.07 2.48
CA GLU A 81 -20.43 -0.37 3.60
C GLU A 81 -20.58 -1.89 3.54
N ALA A 82 -20.41 -2.58 4.68
CA ALA A 82 -20.47 -4.03 4.76
C ALA A 82 -21.83 -4.55 4.27
N GLY A 83 -21.79 -5.58 3.43
CA GLY A 83 -22.99 -6.20 2.84
C GLY A 83 -23.58 -5.45 1.66
N THR A 84 -23.02 -4.32 1.23
CA THR A 84 -23.48 -3.67 -0.01
C THR A 84 -22.97 -4.41 -1.24
N PRO A 85 -23.77 -4.56 -2.29
CA PRO A 85 -23.30 -5.14 -3.55
C PRO A 85 -22.43 -4.14 -4.33
N LEU A 86 -21.56 -4.65 -5.20
CA LEU A 86 -20.80 -3.84 -6.16
C LEU A 86 -21.73 -3.31 -7.26
N ASP A 87 -22.43 -2.24 -6.98
CA ASP A 87 -23.35 -1.55 -7.90
C ASP A 87 -22.98 -0.09 -7.99
N ALA A 88 -22.08 0.23 -8.91
CA ALA A 88 -21.56 1.60 -9.13
C ALA A 88 -22.64 2.63 -9.55
N THR A 89 -23.88 2.20 -9.79
CA THR A 89 -25.01 3.11 -10.06
C THR A 89 -25.70 3.59 -8.79
N LYS A 90 -25.39 2.98 -7.64
CA LYS A 90 -26.07 3.23 -6.35
C LYS A 90 -25.13 3.57 -5.22
N TYR A 91 -23.92 3.01 -5.25
CA TYR A 91 -23.00 3.10 -4.13
C TYR A 91 -21.67 3.65 -4.58
N ASP A 92 -21.08 4.54 -3.80
CA ASP A 92 -19.67 4.86 -3.92
C ASP A 92 -18.84 3.70 -3.38
N HIS A 93 -17.86 3.26 -4.17
CA HIS A 93 -16.86 2.28 -3.77
C HIS A 93 -15.49 2.90 -3.97
N PRO A 94 -15.01 3.70 -3.02
CA PRO A 94 -13.71 4.33 -3.13
C PRO A 94 -12.60 3.31 -3.33
N VAL A 95 -11.72 3.61 -4.29
CA VAL A 95 -10.55 2.79 -4.60
C VAL A 95 -9.30 3.61 -4.45
N THR A 96 -8.35 3.10 -3.69
CA THR A 96 -7.03 3.72 -3.51
C THR A 96 -5.95 2.78 -4.02
N MET A 97 -5.07 3.29 -4.88
CA MET A 97 -3.90 2.58 -5.38
C MET A 97 -2.67 3.05 -4.64
N LEU A 98 -1.98 2.13 -3.94
CA LEU A 98 -0.72 2.40 -3.25
C LEU A 98 0.42 1.72 -4.01
N TYR A 99 1.51 2.45 -4.24
CA TYR A 99 2.68 1.97 -4.99
C TYR A 99 3.93 2.78 -4.64
N VAL A 100 5.09 2.33 -5.10
CA VAL A 100 6.35 3.08 -4.99
C VAL A 100 6.63 3.78 -6.32
N ASP A 101 6.82 5.10 -6.27
CA ASP A 101 7.19 5.95 -7.40
C ASP A 101 8.59 6.52 -7.15
N GLY A 102 9.60 5.96 -7.81
CA GLY A 102 11.00 6.25 -7.49
C GLY A 102 11.33 5.90 -6.05
N ASP A 103 11.68 6.92 -5.25
CA ASP A 103 12.00 6.78 -3.83
C ASP A 103 10.84 7.23 -2.90
N GLN A 104 9.62 7.34 -3.44
CA GLN A 104 8.45 7.77 -2.68
C GLN A 104 7.38 6.68 -2.62
N LEU A 105 6.86 6.41 -1.43
CA LEU A 105 5.58 5.73 -1.29
C LEU A 105 4.48 6.71 -1.71
N THR A 106 3.60 6.27 -2.60
CA THR A 106 2.58 7.13 -3.20
C THR A 106 1.23 6.43 -3.15
N LEU A 107 0.17 7.20 -2.97
CA LEU A 107 -1.18 6.73 -3.21
C LEU A 107 -1.93 7.68 -4.16
N ILE A 108 -2.90 7.13 -4.88
CA ILE A 108 -3.92 7.87 -5.64
C ILE A 108 -5.28 7.35 -5.22
N HIS A 109 -6.16 8.26 -4.81
CA HIS A 109 -7.52 7.94 -4.37
C HIS A 109 -8.56 8.26 -5.46
N TYR A 110 -9.57 7.40 -5.58
CA TYR A 110 -10.70 7.53 -6.51
C TYR A 110 -12.00 7.33 -5.73
N CYS A 111 -12.91 8.27 -5.86
CA CYS A 111 -14.27 8.20 -5.29
C CYS A 111 -15.25 8.97 -6.17
N ASP A 112 -16.48 9.10 -5.75
CA ASP A 112 -17.57 9.78 -6.46
C ASP A 112 -17.34 11.31 -6.61
N ALA A 113 -16.42 11.92 -5.86
CA ALA A 113 -15.97 13.29 -6.09
C ALA A 113 -15.37 13.53 -7.50
N GLY A 114 -15.04 12.44 -8.22
CA GLY A 114 -14.61 12.47 -9.61
C GLY A 114 -13.21 13.05 -9.85
N ASN A 115 -12.48 13.37 -8.80
CA ASN A 115 -11.09 13.82 -8.86
C ASN A 115 -10.13 12.68 -8.45
N ARG A 116 -8.84 12.94 -8.52
CA ARG A 116 -7.78 11.98 -8.22
C ARG A 116 -6.68 12.65 -7.41
N PRO A 117 -6.88 12.82 -6.10
CA PRO A 117 -5.83 13.31 -5.22
C PRO A 117 -4.69 12.29 -5.15
N ARG A 118 -3.47 12.81 -5.20
CA ARG A 118 -2.24 12.05 -5.00
C ARG A 118 -1.58 12.51 -3.70
N MET A 119 -1.15 11.54 -2.89
CA MET A 119 -0.49 11.78 -1.62
C MET A 119 0.83 11.01 -1.56
N THR A 120 1.76 11.51 -0.74
CA THR A 120 3.05 10.84 -0.51
C THR A 120 3.16 10.36 0.91
N GLY A 121 3.60 9.11 1.07
CA GLY A 121 3.61 8.40 2.34
C GLY A 121 4.98 8.35 2.99
N LYS A 122 4.99 8.41 4.33
CA LYS A 122 6.15 8.16 5.18
C LYS A 122 5.79 7.23 6.33
N MET A 123 6.69 6.31 6.63
CA MET A 123 6.56 5.44 7.79
C MET A 123 7.17 6.11 9.02
N SER A 124 6.52 5.97 10.18
CA SER A 124 7.04 6.38 11.47
C SER A 124 8.31 5.57 11.85
N PRO A 125 9.19 6.11 12.70
CA PRO A 125 10.43 5.44 13.09
C PRO A 125 10.22 4.08 13.78
N ASP A 126 9.08 3.89 14.46
CA ASP A 126 8.71 2.62 15.10
C ASP A 126 8.10 1.59 14.14
N GLY A 127 7.90 1.97 12.87
CA GLY A 127 7.34 1.11 11.84
C GLY A 127 5.85 0.82 11.96
N LYS A 128 5.14 1.48 12.87
CA LYS A 128 3.73 1.20 13.17
C LYS A 128 2.73 2.08 12.44
N LYS A 129 3.17 3.22 11.93
CA LYS A 129 2.31 4.17 11.22
C LYS A 129 2.86 4.46 9.83
N VAL A 130 1.96 4.56 8.88
CA VAL A 130 2.25 5.12 7.55
C VAL A 130 1.29 6.28 7.34
N GLU A 131 1.83 7.48 7.21
CA GLU A 131 1.10 8.73 7.05
C GLU A 131 1.27 9.24 5.62
N PHE A 132 0.16 9.65 5.01
CA PHE A 132 0.12 10.15 3.65
C PHE A 132 -0.35 11.61 3.64
N GLU A 133 0.49 12.47 3.08
CA GLU A 133 0.27 13.90 2.94
C GLU A 133 -0.11 14.25 1.50
N PHE A 134 -1.06 15.17 1.35
CA PHE A 134 -1.47 15.68 0.05
C PHE A 134 -0.28 16.23 -0.75
N LYS A 135 -0.21 15.87 -2.01
CA LYS A 135 0.81 16.35 -2.93
C LYS A 135 0.22 17.20 -4.05
N ASP A 136 -0.70 16.63 -4.79
CA ASP A 136 -1.39 17.27 -5.91
C ASP A 136 -2.69 16.51 -6.27
N ILE A 137 -3.45 17.05 -7.21
CA ILE A 137 -4.73 16.50 -7.63
C ILE A 137 -4.95 16.72 -9.13
N SER A 138 -5.59 15.77 -9.78
CA SER A 138 -6.20 15.96 -11.08
C SER A 138 -7.72 15.95 -10.95
N GLY A 139 -8.38 16.93 -11.60
CA GLY A 139 -9.82 17.20 -11.46
C GLY A 139 -10.10 18.41 -10.56
N GLY A 140 -11.31 18.48 -9.96
CA GLY A 140 -11.71 19.58 -9.10
C GLY A 140 -11.00 19.55 -7.74
N MET A 141 -10.80 20.73 -7.14
CA MET A 141 -10.14 20.89 -5.83
C MET A 141 -11.11 21.14 -4.67
N GLU A 142 -12.39 21.40 -4.94
CA GLU A 142 -13.33 21.84 -3.92
C GLU A 142 -13.62 20.77 -2.85
N GLU A 143 -13.63 19.52 -3.27
CA GLU A 143 -13.89 18.36 -2.41
C GLU A 143 -12.90 17.25 -2.78
N HIS A 144 -12.07 16.82 -1.82
CA HIS A 144 -11.07 15.79 -2.10
C HIS A 144 -10.52 15.13 -0.84
N MET A 145 -10.05 13.91 -0.97
CA MET A 145 -9.27 13.25 0.07
C MET A 145 -7.92 13.96 0.20
N HIS A 146 -7.54 14.34 1.42
CA HIS A 146 -6.41 15.23 1.67
C HIS A 146 -5.29 14.60 2.51
N HIS A 147 -5.63 13.71 3.43
CA HIS A 147 -4.67 13.10 4.35
C HIS A 147 -5.14 11.72 4.76
N SER A 148 -4.21 10.81 5.04
CA SER A 148 -4.56 9.55 5.68
C SER A 148 -3.42 8.98 6.53
N VAL A 149 -3.79 8.28 7.59
CA VAL A 149 -2.86 7.56 8.47
C VAL A 149 -3.32 6.12 8.65
N PHE A 150 -2.45 5.18 8.36
CA PHE A 150 -2.63 3.77 8.68
C PHE A 150 -1.82 3.44 9.91
N THR A 151 -2.47 2.98 10.98
CA THR A 151 -1.79 2.57 12.23
C THR A 151 -1.94 1.07 12.42
N ILE A 152 -0.84 0.34 12.37
CA ILE A 152 -0.80 -1.11 12.56
C ILE A 152 -0.68 -1.40 14.05
N ILE A 153 -1.70 -2.02 14.63
CA ILE A 153 -1.74 -2.42 16.04
C ILE A 153 -1.16 -3.82 16.17
N ASP A 154 -1.68 -4.76 15.39
CA ASP A 154 -1.16 -6.13 15.30
C ASP A 154 -1.55 -6.77 13.94
N ALA A 155 -1.36 -8.08 13.79
CA ALA A 155 -1.65 -8.79 12.53
C ALA A 155 -3.15 -8.83 12.17
N ASN A 156 -4.04 -8.59 13.13
CA ASN A 156 -5.49 -8.70 12.98
C ASN A 156 -6.24 -7.40 13.32
N HIS A 157 -5.50 -6.33 13.62
CA HIS A 157 -6.07 -5.06 14.04
C HIS A 157 -5.23 -3.89 13.49
N HIS A 158 -5.86 -2.98 12.75
CA HIS A 158 -5.28 -1.69 12.38
C HIS A 158 -6.36 -0.61 12.39
N THR A 159 -5.94 0.64 12.42
CA THR A 159 -6.85 1.78 12.24
C THR A 159 -6.46 2.58 11.01
N GLU A 160 -7.46 3.22 10.43
CA GLU A 160 -7.27 4.19 9.35
C GLU A 160 -7.93 5.50 9.73
N ASP A 161 -7.17 6.59 9.65
CA ASP A 161 -7.66 7.94 9.81
C ASP A 161 -7.62 8.63 8.45
N TRP A 162 -8.75 9.12 7.96
CA TRP A 162 -8.86 9.80 6.68
C TRP A 162 -9.39 11.21 6.89
N THR A 163 -8.81 12.18 6.17
CA THR A 163 -9.29 13.56 6.15
C THR A 163 -9.77 13.90 4.75
N PHE A 164 -11.04 14.19 4.64
CA PHE A 164 -11.66 14.70 3.43
C PHE A 164 -11.84 16.22 3.54
N MET A 165 -11.42 16.97 2.54
CA MET A 165 -11.65 18.41 2.47
C MET A 165 -12.95 18.68 1.76
N MET A 166 -13.92 19.24 2.47
CA MET A 166 -15.18 19.74 1.92
C MET A 166 -15.08 21.26 1.82
N LYS A 167 -14.69 21.77 0.66
CA LYS A 167 -14.25 23.15 0.47
C LYS A 167 -13.05 23.44 1.39
N ASP A 168 -13.20 24.36 2.34
CA ASP A 168 -12.15 24.72 3.30
C ASP A 168 -12.31 24.04 4.67
N LYS A 169 -13.20 23.04 4.79
CA LYS A 169 -13.50 22.35 6.04
C LYS A 169 -13.00 20.92 6.00
N PRO A 170 -12.12 20.51 6.92
CA PRO A 170 -11.75 19.12 7.06
C PRO A 170 -12.89 18.31 7.71
N ILE A 171 -13.14 17.14 7.17
CA ILE A 171 -13.99 16.10 7.75
C ILE A 171 -13.09 14.91 8.05
N HIS A 172 -13.13 14.43 9.30
CA HIS A 172 -12.28 13.34 9.75
C HIS A 172 -13.10 12.06 9.89
N ALA A 173 -12.61 10.98 9.31
CA ALA A 173 -13.17 9.65 9.48
C ALA A 173 -12.12 8.73 10.12
N HIS A 174 -12.49 8.10 11.23
CA HIS A 174 -11.69 7.10 11.92
C HIS A 174 -12.32 5.74 11.78
N PHE A 175 -11.57 4.77 11.26
CA PHE A 175 -11.95 3.39 11.08
C PHE A 175 -11.16 2.51 12.04
N ASP A 176 -11.84 1.69 12.84
CA ASP A 176 -11.24 0.72 13.76
C ASP A 176 -11.50 -0.70 13.21
N LEU A 177 -10.48 -1.27 12.56
CA LEU A 177 -10.63 -2.37 11.62
C LEU A 177 -10.02 -3.66 12.16
N HIS A 178 -10.84 -4.71 12.17
CA HIS A 178 -10.43 -6.06 12.51
C HIS A 178 -10.47 -6.96 11.29
N ARG A 179 -9.49 -7.85 11.18
CA ARG A 179 -9.40 -8.81 10.08
C ARG A 179 -10.60 -9.76 10.12
N THR A 180 -11.27 -9.92 8.99
CA THR A 180 -12.31 -10.93 8.79
C THR A 180 -11.66 -12.21 8.25
N ASN A 181 -12.14 -13.37 8.73
CA ASN A 181 -11.66 -14.69 8.30
C ASN A 181 -12.24 -15.10 6.95
#